data_8fe6313b3a718442b5215eacb6e4527a
#
_entry.id   8fe6313b3a718442b5215eacb6e4527a
#
_cell.length_a   1.000
_cell.length_b   1.000
_cell.length_c   1.000
_cell.angle_alpha   90.00
_cell.angle_beta   90.00
_cell.angle_gamma   90.00
#
_symmetry.space_group_name_H-M   'P 1'
#
loop_
_entity.id
_entity.type
_entity.pdbx_description
1 polymer ?
#
loop_
_entity_poly.entity_id
_entity_poly.type
_entity_poly.pdbx_seq_one_letter_code
_entity_poly.pdbx_strand_id
1 'polypeptide(L)'
;MAEVGRTARLALALIFTTAAHAQLLNKDAPVIVGHYHLNVTSIEAHKKFWVDTLGGTAMKFGPGIDVIRFPGVFLFLREQKPTGPTRGTAFDHIGFAVPDVPKLTAKVVANGYGLTVGREPGPGQTASPPTAGNYGRFSYLVGPDGVKVELVTNEEPGAPPIMHHHVHFANKQFVEMQQWYMKAFDATLRAGQTDYFIGADLPGVGYMLNFFSWLPEEAQTGTKGRAVDHIGFEVRGLEAFTHKLEAKGIKLTEPYRKAPELGNIGVAVITDPWGTVIELTEGLRDLR
;
A
#
# COMPACT_ATOMS: atom_id res chain seq x y z
N MET A 1 -50.36 -12.56 -54.52
CA MET A 1 -49.83 -13.02 -53.20
C MET A 1 -48.36 -12.73 -53.20
N ALA A 2 -47.93 -11.71 -52.43
CA ALA A 2 -46.57 -11.26 -52.33
C ALA A 2 -46.10 -11.53 -50.90
N GLU A 3 -45.06 -12.40 -50.72
CA GLU A 3 -44.40 -12.62 -49.44
C GLU A 3 -43.44 -11.46 -49.10
N VAL A 4 -43.65 -10.90 -47.95
CA VAL A 4 -42.77 -9.85 -47.40
C VAL A 4 -41.75 -10.53 -46.50
N GLY A 5 -40.52 -10.68 -47.01
CA GLY A 5 -39.38 -11.13 -46.20
C GLY A 5 -38.95 -10.11 -45.19
N ARG A 6 -39.07 -10.45 -43.90
CA ARG A 6 -38.50 -9.67 -42.76
C ARG A 6 -37.05 -10.07 -42.58
N THR A 7 -36.11 -9.21 -42.99
CA THR A 7 -34.67 -9.30 -42.60
C THR A 7 -34.49 -8.76 -41.20
N ALA A 8 -34.21 -9.64 -40.24
CA ALA A 8 -33.78 -9.28 -38.90
C ALA A 8 -32.34 -8.78 -38.96
N ARG A 9 -32.10 -7.51 -38.68
CA ARG A 9 -30.76 -6.96 -38.46
C ARG A 9 -30.36 -7.25 -37.02
N LEU A 10 -29.38 -8.16 -36.84
CA LEU A 10 -28.70 -8.36 -35.58
C LEU A 10 -27.82 -7.14 -35.33
N ALA A 11 -28.15 -6.31 -34.34
CA ALA A 11 -27.28 -5.25 -33.83
C ALA A 11 -26.29 -5.90 -32.87
N LEU A 12 -25.03 -6.03 -33.30
CA LEU A 12 -23.92 -6.46 -32.46
C LEU A 12 -23.53 -5.29 -31.55
N ALA A 13 -24.00 -5.30 -30.30
CA ALA A 13 -23.56 -4.34 -29.30
C ALA A 13 -22.12 -4.67 -28.90
N LEU A 14 -21.14 -3.89 -29.40
CA LEU A 14 -19.78 -3.88 -28.88
C LEU A 14 -19.82 -3.33 -27.47
N ILE A 15 -19.73 -4.23 -26.48
CA ILE A 15 -19.46 -3.84 -25.09
C ILE A 15 -17.99 -3.44 -25.05
N PHE A 16 -17.69 -2.15 -25.15
CA PHE A 16 -16.38 -1.62 -24.77
C PHE A 16 -16.28 -1.74 -23.24
N THR A 17 -15.70 -2.82 -22.76
CA THR A 17 -15.17 -2.86 -21.41
C THR A 17 -14.01 -1.88 -21.37
N THR A 18 -14.25 -0.66 -20.91
CA THR A 18 -13.17 0.23 -20.50
C THR A 18 -12.47 -0.46 -19.34
N ALA A 19 -11.31 -1.07 -19.65
CA ALA A 19 -10.40 -1.51 -18.60
C ALA A 19 -10.15 -0.28 -17.70
N ALA A 20 -10.65 -0.32 -16.47
CA ALA A 20 -10.35 0.71 -15.49
C ALA A 20 -8.83 0.71 -15.33
N HIS A 21 -8.15 1.67 -15.96
CA HIS A 21 -6.71 1.81 -15.85
C HIS A 21 -6.41 2.05 -14.38
N ALA A 22 -5.72 1.09 -13.76
CA ALA A 22 -5.25 1.22 -12.40
C ALA A 22 -4.29 2.43 -12.36
N GLN A 23 -4.75 3.52 -11.77
CA GLN A 23 -4.02 4.78 -11.61
C GLN A 23 -4.02 5.12 -10.12
N LEU A 24 -3.10 6.00 -9.71
CA LEU A 24 -3.21 6.57 -8.38
C LEU A 24 -4.55 7.27 -8.23
N LEU A 25 -5.27 6.91 -7.18
CA LEU A 25 -6.56 7.52 -6.81
C LEU A 25 -6.32 8.89 -6.17
N ASN A 26 -7.38 9.71 -6.07
CA ASN A 26 -7.31 11.03 -5.41
C ASN A 26 -6.21 11.95 -5.99
N LYS A 27 -6.13 12.01 -7.31
CA LYS A 27 -5.09 12.79 -8.02
C LYS A 27 -5.00 14.25 -7.59
N ASP A 28 -6.09 14.83 -7.08
CA ASP A 28 -6.16 16.22 -6.67
C ASP A 28 -5.71 16.46 -5.22
N ALA A 29 -5.58 15.43 -4.42
CA ALA A 29 -5.09 15.53 -3.06
C ALA A 29 -3.63 16.05 -3.02
N PRO A 30 -3.25 16.90 -2.05
CA PRO A 30 -1.90 17.44 -1.96
C PRO A 30 -0.85 16.36 -1.69
N VAL A 31 -1.21 15.32 -0.94
CA VAL A 31 -0.34 14.18 -0.61
C VAL A 31 -1.16 12.88 -0.55
N ILE A 32 -0.60 11.81 -1.09
CA ILE A 32 -1.17 10.45 -1.04
C ILE A 32 -0.06 9.43 -0.81
N VAL A 33 -0.37 8.25 -0.27
CA VAL A 33 0.55 7.11 -0.37
C VAL A 33 0.54 6.65 -1.83
N GLY A 34 1.66 6.77 -2.52
CA GLY A 34 1.78 6.53 -3.96
C GLY A 34 2.41 5.19 -4.29
N HIS A 35 3.37 4.74 -3.47
CA HIS A 35 4.07 3.50 -3.75
C HIS A 35 4.71 2.86 -2.51
N TYR A 36 5.13 1.61 -2.68
CA TYR A 36 6.04 0.89 -1.78
C TYR A 36 7.21 0.37 -2.60
N HIS A 37 8.40 0.41 -2.03
CA HIS A 37 9.57 -0.20 -2.62
C HIS A 37 9.90 -1.49 -1.88
N LEU A 38 9.89 -2.61 -2.61
CA LEU A 38 10.13 -3.94 -2.06
C LEU A 38 11.51 -4.46 -2.49
N ASN A 39 12.32 -4.88 -1.52
CA ASN A 39 13.44 -5.75 -1.80
C ASN A 39 12.92 -7.18 -1.90
N VAL A 40 13.24 -7.87 -2.99
CA VAL A 40 12.67 -9.17 -3.30
C VAL A 40 13.75 -10.19 -3.64
N THR A 41 13.63 -11.38 -3.08
CA THR A 41 14.54 -12.50 -3.41
C THR A 41 14.31 -12.99 -4.84
N SER A 42 13.07 -12.87 -5.34
CA SER A 42 12.68 -13.25 -6.71
C SER A 42 11.53 -12.41 -7.19
N ILE A 43 11.74 -11.68 -8.30
CA ILE A 43 10.68 -10.91 -8.97
C ILE A 43 9.54 -11.81 -9.42
N GLU A 44 9.83 -13.00 -9.93
CA GLU A 44 8.81 -13.94 -10.39
C GLU A 44 7.93 -14.49 -9.25
N ALA A 45 8.52 -14.76 -8.07
CA ALA A 45 7.75 -15.15 -6.89
C ALA A 45 6.79 -14.03 -6.45
N HIS A 46 7.25 -12.78 -6.49
CA HIS A 46 6.42 -11.62 -6.19
C HIS A 46 5.34 -11.38 -7.25
N LYS A 47 5.62 -11.55 -8.54
CA LYS A 47 4.58 -11.49 -9.60
C LYS A 47 3.51 -12.56 -9.37
N LYS A 48 3.89 -13.81 -9.05
CA LYS A 48 2.94 -14.86 -8.74
C LYS A 48 2.02 -14.51 -7.57
N PHE A 49 2.54 -13.84 -6.54
CA PHE A 49 1.73 -13.37 -5.42
C PHE A 49 0.88 -12.15 -5.79
N TRP A 50 1.51 -11.07 -6.25
CA TRP A 50 0.83 -9.80 -6.46
C TRP A 50 -0.08 -9.80 -7.68
N VAL A 51 0.31 -10.47 -8.78
CA VAL A 51 -0.46 -10.49 -10.04
C VAL A 51 -1.42 -11.68 -10.06
N ASP A 52 -0.89 -12.92 -10.03
CA ASP A 52 -1.72 -14.10 -10.26
C ASP A 52 -2.67 -14.37 -9.10
N THR A 53 -2.23 -14.07 -7.85
CA THR A 53 -3.03 -14.33 -6.66
C THR A 53 -3.90 -13.14 -6.29
N LEU A 54 -3.34 -11.93 -6.17
CA LEU A 54 -4.07 -10.75 -5.71
C LEU A 54 -4.69 -9.92 -6.85
N GLY A 55 -4.25 -10.10 -8.10
CA GLY A 55 -4.87 -9.43 -9.26
C GLY A 55 -4.28 -8.08 -9.61
N GLY A 56 -3.07 -7.77 -9.18
CA GLY A 56 -2.31 -6.61 -9.63
C GLY A 56 -1.91 -6.73 -11.10
N THR A 57 -1.45 -5.64 -11.69
CA THR A 57 -0.97 -5.57 -13.09
C THR A 57 0.53 -5.34 -13.13
N ALA A 58 1.28 -6.25 -13.72
CA ALA A 58 2.72 -6.06 -13.94
C ALA A 58 2.97 -5.02 -15.03
N MET A 59 3.95 -4.15 -14.79
CA MET A 59 4.42 -3.16 -15.76
C MET A 59 5.93 -2.88 -15.57
N LYS A 60 6.52 -2.13 -16.49
CA LYS A 60 7.87 -1.60 -16.36
C LYS A 60 7.83 -0.08 -16.19
N PHE A 61 8.74 0.45 -15.40
CA PHE A 61 8.92 1.88 -15.18
C PHE A 61 10.36 2.30 -15.50
N GLY A 62 10.52 3.46 -16.10
CA GLY A 62 11.83 4.02 -16.45
C GLY A 62 12.70 3.04 -17.24
N PRO A 63 13.97 2.81 -16.85
CA PRO A 63 14.92 1.97 -17.57
C PRO A 63 14.67 0.45 -17.42
N GLY A 64 13.48 0.04 -16.99
CA GLY A 64 13.11 -1.36 -16.90
C GLY A 64 12.84 -1.89 -15.48
N ILE A 65 12.58 -1.00 -14.52
CA ILE A 65 12.21 -1.36 -13.16
C ILE A 65 10.88 -2.14 -13.17
N ASP A 66 10.86 -3.30 -12.53
CA ASP A 66 9.63 -4.08 -12.36
C ASP A 66 8.69 -3.41 -11.37
N VAL A 67 7.45 -3.21 -11.79
CA VAL A 67 6.40 -2.58 -10.98
C VAL A 67 5.12 -3.41 -11.04
N ILE A 68 4.48 -3.61 -9.91
CA ILE A 68 3.12 -4.11 -9.85
C ILE A 68 2.19 -2.95 -9.51
N ARG A 69 1.20 -2.75 -10.33
CA ARG A 69 0.22 -1.68 -10.20
C ARG A 69 -1.09 -2.22 -9.64
N PHE A 70 -1.59 -1.55 -8.61
CA PHE A 70 -2.96 -1.66 -8.13
C PHE A 70 -3.68 -0.31 -8.23
N PRO A 71 -5.02 -0.27 -8.30
CA PRO A 71 -5.74 0.97 -8.06
C PRO A 71 -5.29 1.61 -6.76
N GLY A 72 -4.71 2.80 -6.86
CA GLY A 72 -4.26 3.60 -5.72
C GLY A 72 -2.80 3.44 -5.32
N VAL A 73 -2.03 2.46 -5.83
CA VAL A 73 -0.62 2.29 -5.41
C VAL A 73 0.22 1.55 -6.43
N PHE A 74 1.53 1.84 -6.45
CA PHE A 74 2.55 1.09 -7.16
C PHE A 74 3.43 0.32 -6.18
N LEU A 75 3.81 -0.92 -6.54
CA LEU A 75 4.83 -1.70 -5.83
C LEU A 75 6.06 -1.80 -6.74
N PHE A 76 7.13 -1.11 -6.40
CA PHE A 76 8.40 -1.18 -7.10
C PHE A 76 9.20 -2.37 -6.56
N LEU A 77 9.66 -3.25 -7.45
CA LEU A 77 10.40 -4.45 -7.07
C LEU A 77 11.88 -4.28 -7.40
N ARG A 78 12.73 -4.43 -6.39
CA ARG A 78 14.19 -4.51 -6.56
C ARG A 78 14.64 -5.93 -6.25
N GLU A 79 15.24 -6.61 -7.21
CA GLU A 79 15.79 -7.95 -6.98
C GLU A 79 17.05 -7.85 -6.11
N GLN A 80 16.81 -7.88 -4.81
CA GLN A 80 17.81 -7.83 -3.75
C GLN A 80 17.25 -8.58 -2.56
N LYS A 81 17.98 -9.59 -2.08
CA LYS A 81 17.54 -10.34 -0.89
C LYS A 81 17.37 -9.40 0.30
N PRO A 82 16.16 -9.34 0.89
CA PRO A 82 15.92 -8.49 2.05
C PRO A 82 16.65 -9.00 3.29
N THR A 83 16.99 -8.09 4.20
CA THR A 83 17.64 -8.42 5.49
C THR A 83 16.65 -9.01 6.49
N GLY A 84 15.36 -8.98 6.21
CA GLY A 84 14.31 -9.59 7.00
C GLY A 84 12.92 -9.19 6.52
N PRO A 85 11.86 -9.79 7.10
CA PRO A 85 10.47 -9.54 6.74
C PRO A 85 9.99 -8.12 7.14
N THR A 86 8.75 -7.79 6.84
CA THR A 86 8.08 -6.57 7.34
C THR A 86 8.00 -6.57 8.87
N ARG A 87 7.69 -7.72 9.48
CA ARG A 87 7.66 -7.87 10.95
C ARG A 87 8.99 -7.46 11.58
N GLY A 88 8.90 -6.72 12.69
CA GLY A 88 10.06 -6.21 13.41
C GLY A 88 10.55 -4.84 12.95
N THR A 89 9.80 -4.17 12.08
CA THR A 89 9.94 -2.74 11.78
C THR A 89 8.72 -1.98 12.31
N ALA A 90 8.78 -0.65 12.31
CA ALA A 90 7.61 0.16 12.66
C ALA A 90 6.54 0.18 11.55
N PHE A 91 6.91 -0.15 10.32
CA PHE A 91 5.96 -0.42 9.25
C PHE A 91 5.42 -1.85 9.41
N ASP A 92 4.13 -2.00 9.68
CA ASP A 92 3.51 -3.31 9.92
C ASP A 92 3.02 -3.98 8.64
N HIS A 93 2.11 -3.32 7.88
CA HIS A 93 1.55 -3.92 6.66
C HIS A 93 0.98 -2.92 5.66
N ILE A 94 0.74 -3.44 4.45
CA ILE A 94 0.00 -2.79 3.37
C ILE A 94 -1.45 -3.28 3.44
N GLY A 95 -2.42 -2.36 3.49
CA GLY A 95 -3.84 -2.68 3.48
C GLY A 95 -4.45 -2.55 2.09
N PHE A 96 -5.22 -3.57 1.68
CA PHE A 96 -6.03 -3.55 0.46
C PHE A 96 -7.51 -3.76 0.77
N ALA A 97 -8.36 -2.99 0.10
CA ALA A 97 -9.80 -3.15 0.16
C ALA A 97 -10.27 -4.07 -0.98
N VAL A 98 -11.13 -5.04 -0.64
CA VAL A 98 -11.68 -6.04 -1.57
C VAL A 98 -13.16 -6.29 -1.26
N PRO A 99 -13.99 -6.63 -2.24
CA PRO A 99 -15.42 -6.87 -2.00
C PRO A 99 -15.71 -8.16 -1.22
N ASP A 100 -14.85 -9.16 -1.28
CA ASP A 100 -15.05 -10.48 -0.67
C ASP A 100 -13.74 -11.00 -0.06
N VAL A 101 -13.51 -10.63 1.21
CA VAL A 101 -12.31 -11.04 1.97
C VAL A 101 -12.24 -12.58 2.11
N PRO A 102 -13.31 -13.32 2.48
CA PRO A 102 -13.26 -14.77 2.58
C PRO A 102 -12.83 -15.45 1.28
N LYS A 103 -13.39 -15.04 0.14
CA LYS A 103 -13.10 -15.61 -1.16
C LYS A 103 -11.64 -15.40 -1.57
N LEU A 104 -11.13 -14.16 -1.43
CA LEU A 104 -9.74 -13.88 -1.79
C LEU A 104 -8.77 -14.56 -0.83
N THR A 105 -9.07 -14.60 0.48
CA THR A 105 -8.27 -15.33 1.47
C THR A 105 -8.17 -16.82 1.12
N ALA A 106 -9.29 -17.46 0.76
CA ALA A 106 -9.30 -18.85 0.33
C ALA A 106 -8.41 -19.08 -0.91
N LYS A 107 -8.43 -18.16 -1.88
CA LYS A 107 -7.54 -18.19 -3.05
C LYS A 107 -6.06 -18.09 -2.66
N VAL A 108 -5.73 -17.18 -1.73
CA VAL A 108 -4.37 -16.98 -1.22
C VAL A 108 -3.84 -18.27 -0.59
N VAL A 109 -4.63 -18.90 0.29
CA VAL A 109 -4.27 -20.17 0.94
C VAL A 109 -4.14 -21.31 -0.08
N ALA A 110 -5.06 -21.41 -1.04
CA ALA A 110 -5.00 -22.41 -2.11
C ALA A 110 -3.75 -22.26 -3.00
N ASN A 111 -3.22 -21.04 -3.14
CA ASN A 111 -1.98 -20.75 -3.86
C ASN A 111 -0.71 -20.97 -3.00
N GLY A 112 -0.86 -21.47 -1.76
CA GLY A 112 0.24 -21.88 -0.89
C GLY A 112 0.82 -20.75 -0.02
N TYR A 113 0.15 -19.61 0.09
CA TYR A 113 0.58 -18.50 0.97
C TYR A 113 0.00 -18.63 2.36
N GLY A 114 0.76 -18.12 3.35
CA GLY A 114 0.40 -18.19 4.76
C GLY A 114 -0.53 -17.07 5.21
N LEU A 115 -1.16 -17.30 6.35
CA LEU A 115 -1.92 -16.30 7.10
C LEU A 115 -1.15 -15.91 8.36
N THR A 116 -1.43 -14.72 8.89
CA THR A 116 -0.82 -14.22 10.12
C THR A 116 -1.85 -13.44 10.95
N VAL A 117 -1.39 -12.87 12.07
CA VAL A 117 -2.22 -12.09 12.97
C VAL A 117 -2.19 -10.60 12.64
N GLY A 118 -3.23 -9.88 12.99
CA GLY A 118 -3.30 -8.43 12.81
C GLY A 118 -2.25 -7.74 13.67
N ARG A 119 -2.33 -7.90 14.98
CA ARG A 119 -1.38 -7.35 15.95
C ARG A 119 -0.54 -8.47 16.56
N GLU A 120 0.75 -8.28 16.61
CA GLU A 120 1.67 -9.21 17.27
C GLU A 120 1.38 -9.29 18.77
N PRO A 121 1.31 -10.49 19.35
CA PRO A 121 1.03 -10.65 20.79
C PRO A 121 2.23 -10.19 21.63
N GLY A 122 1.92 -9.68 22.82
CA GLY A 122 2.93 -9.39 23.84
C GLY A 122 3.40 -10.62 24.60
N PRO A 123 4.35 -10.45 25.54
CA PRO A 123 4.86 -11.53 26.37
C PRO A 123 3.74 -12.26 27.11
N GLY A 124 3.77 -13.58 27.07
CA GLY A 124 2.76 -14.43 27.70
C GLY A 124 1.38 -14.45 27.06
N GLN A 125 1.17 -13.69 25.97
CA GLN A 125 -0.05 -13.70 25.18
C GLN A 125 0.07 -14.71 24.03
N THR A 126 -1.03 -15.42 23.77
CA THR A 126 -1.13 -16.29 22.59
C THR A 126 -1.91 -15.55 21.50
N ALA A 127 -1.32 -15.45 20.32
CA ALA A 127 -2.05 -14.99 19.14
C ALA A 127 -3.19 -15.97 18.85
N SER A 128 -4.39 -15.46 18.61
CA SER A 128 -5.44 -16.28 18.02
C SER A 128 -5.03 -16.61 16.59
N PRO A 129 -4.72 -17.87 16.26
CA PRO A 129 -4.34 -18.20 14.89
C PRO A 129 -5.51 -17.86 13.97
N PRO A 130 -5.26 -17.32 12.78
CA PRO A 130 -6.27 -17.15 11.77
C PRO A 130 -6.77 -18.55 11.38
N THR A 131 -7.99 -18.88 11.77
CA THR A 131 -8.65 -20.12 11.36
C THR A 131 -9.53 -19.84 10.16
N ALA A 132 -9.77 -20.86 9.34
CA ALA A 132 -10.59 -20.76 8.14
C ALA A 132 -12.00 -20.16 8.35
N GLY A 133 -12.48 -20.08 9.58
CA GLY A 133 -13.76 -19.46 9.94
C GLY A 133 -13.70 -17.99 10.39
N ASN A 134 -12.51 -17.41 10.53
CA ASN A 134 -12.33 -16.06 11.10
C ASN A 134 -12.07 -14.96 10.06
N TYR A 135 -12.39 -15.21 8.79
CA TYR A 135 -12.17 -14.26 7.70
C TYR A 135 -13.31 -13.23 7.55
N GLY A 136 -13.91 -12.78 8.60
CA GLY A 136 -15.03 -11.84 8.54
C GLY A 136 -14.73 -10.63 7.64
N ARG A 137 -14.46 -9.50 8.26
CA ARG A 137 -14.17 -8.24 7.55
C ARG A 137 -12.68 -8.01 7.29
N PHE A 138 -11.79 -8.82 7.87
CA PHE A 138 -10.33 -8.66 7.80
C PHE A 138 -9.65 -10.01 7.60
N SER A 139 -8.52 -10.00 6.89
CA SER A 139 -7.61 -11.14 6.80
C SER A 139 -6.17 -10.63 6.65
N TYR A 140 -5.24 -11.29 7.33
CA TYR A 140 -3.81 -10.94 7.29
C TYR A 140 -3.01 -12.04 6.63
N LEU A 141 -2.30 -11.67 5.58
CA LEU A 141 -1.57 -12.56 4.69
C LEU A 141 -0.07 -12.37 4.86
N VAL A 142 0.69 -13.42 4.58
CA VAL A 142 2.15 -13.35 4.45
C VAL A 142 2.50 -13.67 3.00
N GLY A 143 2.95 -12.66 2.27
CA GLY A 143 3.50 -12.79 0.93
C GLY A 143 4.97 -13.25 0.92
N PRO A 144 5.58 -13.34 -0.27
CA PRO A 144 6.99 -13.67 -0.41
C PRO A 144 7.86 -12.70 0.42
N ASP A 145 9.03 -13.19 0.84
CA ASP A 145 9.98 -12.48 1.69
C ASP A 145 9.39 -11.96 3.02
N GLY A 146 8.19 -12.44 3.41
CA GLY A 146 7.53 -12.06 4.64
C GLY A 146 6.87 -10.68 4.60
N VAL A 147 6.46 -10.21 3.44
CA VAL A 147 5.64 -8.99 3.32
C VAL A 147 4.25 -9.25 3.89
N LYS A 148 3.88 -8.52 4.92
CA LYS A 148 2.56 -8.60 5.54
C LYS A 148 1.55 -7.73 4.78
N VAL A 149 0.38 -8.30 4.53
CA VAL A 149 -0.72 -7.65 3.82
C VAL A 149 -2.01 -7.84 4.59
N GLU A 150 -2.82 -6.78 4.72
CA GLU A 150 -4.19 -6.86 5.21
C GLU A 150 -5.18 -6.78 4.05
N LEU A 151 -6.19 -7.63 4.08
CA LEU A 151 -7.40 -7.48 3.28
C LEU A 151 -8.52 -6.95 4.16
N VAL A 152 -9.20 -5.90 3.71
CA VAL A 152 -10.40 -5.35 4.37
C VAL A 152 -11.58 -5.38 3.40
N THR A 153 -12.79 -5.54 3.94
CA THR A 153 -14.00 -5.53 3.11
C THR A 153 -14.30 -4.12 2.58
N ASN A 154 -14.54 -4.02 1.28
CA ASN A 154 -15.12 -2.84 0.64
C ASN A 154 -16.41 -3.25 -0.08
N GLU A 155 -17.54 -2.79 0.44
CA GLU A 155 -18.88 -3.08 -0.09
C GLU A 155 -19.41 -1.98 -1.04
N GLU A 156 -18.56 -0.99 -1.39
CA GLU A 156 -18.96 0.11 -2.28
C GLU A 156 -19.31 -0.42 -3.68
N PRO A 157 -20.51 -0.15 -4.18
CA PRO A 157 -20.93 -0.59 -5.51
C PRO A 157 -20.01 -0.02 -6.60
N GLY A 158 -19.48 -0.89 -7.45
CA GLY A 158 -18.59 -0.49 -8.56
C GLY A 158 -17.13 -0.26 -8.15
N ALA A 159 -16.75 -0.53 -6.90
CA ALA A 159 -15.36 -0.49 -6.48
C ALA A 159 -14.50 -1.49 -7.30
N PRO A 160 -13.21 -1.20 -7.52
CA PRO A 160 -12.28 -2.15 -8.11
C PRO A 160 -12.24 -3.48 -7.32
N PRO A 161 -11.94 -4.61 -8.00
CA PRO A 161 -11.85 -5.92 -7.33
C PRO A 161 -10.83 -5.96 -6.19
N ILE A 162 -9.85 -5.09 -6.26
CA ILE A 162 -8.85 -4.83 -5.21
C ILE A 162 -8.32 -3.41 -5.40
N MET A 163 -8.14 -2.68 -4.31
CA MET A 163 -7.53 -1.34 -4.34
C MET A 163 -6.74 -1.08 -3.05
N HIS A 164 -5.73 -0.23 -3.13
CA HIS A 164 -5.00 0.21 -1.95
C HIS A 164 -5.94 0.94 -0.99
N HIS A 165 -5.86 0.61 0.29
CA HIS A 165 -6.73 1.15 1.32
C HIS A 165 -5.97 1.96 2.36
N HIS A 166 -4.88 1.41 2.93
CA HIS A 166 -4.14 2.10 3.98
C HIS A 166 -2.72 1.55 4.14
N VAL A 167 -1.91 2.30 4.86
CA VAL A 167 -0.67 1.84 5.49
C VAL A 167 -0.89 1.70 6.99
N HIS A 168 -0.32 0.66 7.59
CA HIS A 168 -0.41 0.43 9.01
C HIS A 168 0.97 0.39 9.66
N PHE A 169 1.10 1.15 10.73
CA PHE A 169 2.29 1.22 11.57
C PHE A 169 2.02 0.56 12.92
N ALA A 170 3.05 -0.02 13.50
CA ALA A 170 3.02 -0.58 14.85
C ALA A 170 4.26 -0.13 15.62
N ASN A 171 4.07 0.54 16.75
CA ASN A 171 5.18 0.96 17.60
C ASN A 171 4.75 1.11 19.06
N LYS A 172 5.69 1.02 20.02
CA LYS A 172 5.40 1.30 21.43
C LYS A 172 4.98 2.77 21.64
N GLN A 173 5.52 3.67 20.82
CA GLN A 173 5.21 5.11 20.81
C GLN A 173 4.24 5.45 19.66
N PHE A 174 3.20 4.65 19.46
CA PHE A 174 2.29 4.80 18.31
C PHE A 174 1.50 6.13 18.32
N VAL A 175 1.29 6.72 19.50
CA VAL A 175 0.63 8.02 19.63
C VAL A 175 1.55 9.14 19.15
N GLU A 176 2.80 9.14 19.59
CA GLU A 176 3.83 10.10 19.14
C GLU A 176 4.10 9.92 17.64
N MET A 177 4.07 8.67 17.16
CA MET A 177 4.19 8.38 15.74
C MET A 177 3.04 8.99 14.94
N GLN A 178 1.79 8.81 15.35
CA GLN A 178 0.64 9.47 14.72
C GLN A 178 0.82 10.98 14.67
N GLN A 179 1.20 11.60 15.79
CA GLN A 179 1.41 13.05 15.87
C GLN A 179 2.51 13.52 14.90
N TRP A 180 3.59 12.74 14.78
CA TRP A 180 4.66 13.06 13.83
C TRP A 180 4.16 13.00 12.38
N TYR A 181 3.42 11.95 11.99
CA TYR A 181 2.84 11.84 10.65
C TYR A 181 1.81 12.94 10.39
N MET A 182 0.99 13.29 11.37
CA MET A 182 0.08 14.44 11.27
C MET A 182 0.84 15.74 11.03
N LYS A 183 1.92 15.98 11.78
CA LYS A 183 2.79 17.14 11.60
C LYS A 183 3.46 17.15 10.23
N ALA A 184 4.00 16.02 9.78
CA ALA A 184 4.73 15.91 8.52
C ALA A 184 3.84 16.18 7.31
N PHE A 185 2.67 15.57 7.27
CA PHE A 185 1.79 15.53 6.09
C PHE A 185 0.52 16.37 6.20
N ASP A 186 0.40 17.23 7.21
CA ASP A 186 -0.80 18.02 7.51
C ASP A 186 -2.06 17.14 7.64
N ALA A 187 -1.88 15.90 8.10
CA ALA A 187 -2.96 14.97 8.32
C ALA A 187 -3.78 15.35 9.56
N THR A 188 -5.06 15.02 9.56
CA THR A 188 -5.97 15.33 10.65
C THR A 188 -6.29 14.08 11.48
N LEU A 189 -6.61 14.30 12.74
CA LEU A 189 -6.98 13.25 13.66
C LEU A 189 -8.27 12.56 13.18
N ARG A 190 -8.23 11.22 13.09
CA ARG A 190 -9.43 10.44 12.79
C ARG A 190 -10.29 10.24 14.05
N ALA A 191 -11.60 10.31 13.91
CA ALA A 191 -12.55 9.98 14.97
C ALA A 191 -12.59 8.46 15.26
N GLY A 192 -13.09 8.06 16.42
CA GLY A 192 -13.31 6.65 16.78
C GLY A 192 -12.04 5.88 17.17
N GLN A 193 -11.06 6.56 17.74
CA GLN A 193 -9.84 5.95 18.26
C GLN A 193 -10.07 5.06 19.48
N THR A 194 -9.20 4.09 19.67
CA THR A 194 -9.16 3.22 20.85
C THR A 194 -7.80 3.29 21.53
N ASP A 195 -7.66 2.70 22.71
CA ASP A 195 -6.40 2.69 23.48
C ASP A 195 -5.23 1.97 22.76
N TYR A 196 -5.50 1.22 21.71
CA TYR A 196 -4.51 0.42 21.00
C TYR A 196 -4.50 0.65 19.47
N PHE A 197 -5.51 1.34 18.92
CA PHE A 197 -5.67 1.60 17.49
C PHE A 197 -6.11 3.05 17.28
N ILE A 198 -5.31 3.80 16.55
CA ILE A 198 -5.56 5.19 16.22
C ILE A 198 -5.27 5.43 14.74
N GLY A 199 -5.77 6.52 14.19
CA GLY A 199 -5.58 6.83 12.78
C GLY A 199 -5.43 8.31 12.50
N ALA A 200 -4.91 8.62 11.33
CA ALA A 200 -4.88 9.97 10.79
C ALA A 200 -5.32 9.95 9.33
N ASP A 201 -5.99 11.03 8.93
CA ASP A 201 -6.55 11.21 7.59
C ASP A 201 -5.69 12.18 6.79
N LEU A 202 -5.17 11.74 5.65
CA LEU A 202 -4.45 12.61 4.72
C LEU A 202 -5.39 13.61 4.06
N PRO A 203 -4.95 14.87 3.84
CA PRO A 203 -5.77 15.91 3.25
C PRO A 203 -6.32 15.50 1.87
N GLY A 204 -7.64 15.53 1.70
CA GLY A 204 -8.32 15.20 0.43
C GLY A 204 -8.36 13.71 0.09
N VAL A 205 -7.88 12.83 0.99
CA VAL A 205 -7.89 11.37 0.82
C VAL A 205 -8.77 10.69 1.86
N GLY A 206 -8.70 11.13 3.13
CA GLY A 206 -9.35 10.47 4.25
C GLY A 206 -8.55 9.29 4.79
N TYR A 207 -9.21 8.16 5.04
CA TYR A 207 -8.67 6.97 5.68
C TYR A 207 -7.43 6.40 4.99
N MET A 208 -6.23 6.70 5.51
CA MET A 208 -4.98 6.22 4.92
C MET A 208 -3.93 5.78 5.94
N LEU A 209 -3.77 6.48 7.07
CA LEU A 209 -2.72 6.19 8.05
C LEU A 209 -3.31 5.57 9.31
N ASN A 210 -2.84 4.36 9.66
CA ASN A 210 -3.24 3.63 10.85
C ASN A 210 -2.04 3.33 11.73
N PHE A 211 -2.27 3.34 13.05
CA PHE A 211 -1.22 3.11 14.04
C PHE A 211 -1.78 2.25 15.17
N PHE A 212 -1.05 1.23 15.59
CA PHE A 212 -1.37 0.50 16.79
C PHE A 212 -0.12 0.22 17.67
N SER A 213 -0.38 -0.16 18.90
CA SER A 213 0.68 -0.45 19.86
C SER A 213 1.44 -1.73 19.49
N TRP A 214 2.79 -1.65 19.46
CA TRP A 214 3.67 -2.81 19.36
C TRP A 214 3.80 -3.44 20.76
N LEU A 215 3.41 -4.70 20.90
CA LEU A 215 3.39 -5.42 22.18
C LEU A 215 4.62 -6.28 22.44
N PRO A 216 5.28 -6.88 21.43
CA PRO A 216 6.46 -7.71 21.66
C PRO A 216 7.59 -6.96 22.37
N GLU A 217 8.43 -7.70 23.10
CA GLU A 217 9.60 -7.13 23.77
C GLU A 217 10.75 -6.80 22.82
N GLU A 218 10.78 -7.47 21.66
CA GLU A 218 11.85 -7.27 20.68
C GLU A 218 11.91 -5.82 20.23
N ALA A 219 13.13 -5.31 20.13
CA ALA A 219 13.38 -3.99 19.55
C ALA A 219 13.04 -4.01 18.06
N GLN A 220 12.36 -2.98 17.61
CA GLN A 220 12.12 -2.77 16.19
C GLN A 220 13.35 -2.14 15.51
N THR A 221 13.54 -2.46 14.22
CA THR A 221 14.60 -1.91 13.38
C THR A 221 13.99 -0.96 12.33
N GLY A 222 14.83 -0.16 11.67
CA GLY A 222 14.41 0.62 10.50
C GLY A 222 14.00 -0.27 9.32
N THR A 223 13.30 0.32 8.36
CA THR A 223 12.81 -0.40 7.16
C THR A 223 13.88 -0.60 6.10
N LYS A 224 14.94 0.20 6.08
CA LYS A 224 15.99 0.14 5.06
C LYS A 224 16.58 -1.27 4.93
N GLY A 225 16.54 -1.81 3.72
CA GLY A 225 17.02 -3.14 3.41
C GLY A 225 16.06 -4.27 3.76
N ARG A 226 14.93 -4.00 4.39
CA ARG A 226 13.89 -5.00 4.74
C ARG A 226 13.03 -5.34 3.52
N ALA A 227 12.10 -6.28 3.67
CA ALA A 227 11.20 -6.69 2.58
C ALA A 227 10.36 -5.52 2.04
N VAL A 228 9.87 -4.62 2.89
CA VAL A 228 9.46 -3.27 2.51
C VAL A 228 10.59 -2.34 2.92
N ASP A 229 11.31 -1.80 1.94
CA ASP A 229 12.46 -0.92 2.14
C ASP A 229 12.01 0.48 2.55
N HIS A 230 11.04 1.02 1.80
CA HIS A 230 10.47 2.34 2.08
C HIS A 230 9.03 2.47 1.58
N ILE A 231 8.35 3.47 2.14
CA ILE A 231 7.03 3.91 1.70
C ILE A 231 7.22 5.17 0.86
N GLY A 232 6.51 5.27 -0.25
CA GLY A 232 6.50 6.46 -1.09
C GLY A 232 5.22 7.28 -0.92
N PHE A 233 5.39 8.58 -0.65
CA PHE A 233 4.30 9.54 -0.71
C PHE A 233 4.44 10.39 -1.96
N GLU A 234 3.40 10.38 -2.77
CA GLU A 234 3.30 11.25 -3.94
C GLU A 234 2.74 12.60 -3.53
N VAL A 235 3.50 13.66 -3.75
CA VAL A 235 3.26 15.01 -3.25
C VAL A 235 3.08 15.99 -4.40
N ARG A 236 2.19 16.95 -4.29
CA ARG A 236 2.10 18.08 -5.22
C ARG A 236 2.99 19.23 -4.75
N GLY A 237 3.82 19.76 -5.66
CA GLY A 237 4.76 20.83 -5.34
C GLY A 237 5.83 20.37 -4.36
N LEU A 238 6.48 19.24 -4.66
CA LEU A 238 7.41 18.55 -3.79
C LEU A 238 8.54 19.44 -3.29
N GLU A 239 9.14 20.28 -4.15
CA GLU A 239 10.20 21.20 -3.73
C GLU A 239 9.73 22.13 -2.62
N ALA A 240 8.58 22.78 -2.78
CA ALA A 240 8.00 23.63 -1.74
C ALA A 240 7.58 22.82 -0.49
N PHE A 241 7.17 21.58 -0.68
CA PHE A 241 6.82 20.70 0.43
C PHE A 241 8.05 20.33 1.28
N THR A 242 9.22 20.07 0.65
CA THR A 242 10.45 19.81 1.40
C THR A 242 10.86 21.00 2.27
N HIS A 243 10.75 22.24 1.79
CA HIS A 243 10.97 23.43 2.61
C HIS A 243 10.00 23.54 3.80
N LYS A 244 8.73 23.13 3.62
CA LYS A 244 7.78 23.06 4.74
C LYS A 244 8.19 22.02 5.78
N LEU A 245 8.68 20.85 5.36
CA LEU A 245 9.18 19.82 6.27
C LEU A 245 10.36 20.36 7.10
N GLU A 246 11.32 21.02 6.47
CA GLU A 246 12.46 21.61 7.15
C GLU A 246 12.03 22.72 8.14
N ALA A 247 11.07 23.57 7.76
CA ALA A 247 10.48 24.58 8.65
C ALA A 247 9.75 23.96 9.86
N LYS A 248 9.21 22.72 9.72
CA LYS A 248 8.64 21.94 10.81
C LYS A 248 9.71 21.18 11.63
N GLY A 249 11.01 21.33 11.30
CA GLY A 249 12.12 20.66 11.97
C GLY A 249 12.32 19.20 11.53
N ILE A 250 11.72 18.79 10.41
CA ILE A 250 11.92 17.45 9.81
C ILE A 250 13.06 17.53 8.80
N LYS A 251 14.14 16.81 9.07
CA LYS A 251 15.34 16.82 8.23
C LYS A 251 15.16 15.90 7.03
N LEU A 252 15.62 16.35 5.85
CA LEU A 252 15.73 15.51 4.68
C LEU A 252 16.93 14.56 4.83
N THR A 253 16.71 13.28 4.58
CA THR A 253 17.79 12.28 4.48
C THR A 253 18.48 12.40 3.13
N GLU A 254 17.69 12.64 2.05
CA GLU A 254 18.17 13.04 0.74
C GLU A 254 17.40 14.28 0.29
N PRO A 255 18.12 15.33 -0.19
CA PRO A 255 17.48 16.58 -0.60
C PRO A 255 16.64 16.39 -1.86
N TYR A 256 15.71 17.32 -2.09
CA TYR A 256 14.95 17.37 -3.33
C TYR A 256 15.86 17.43 -4.56
N ARG A 257 15.54 16.61 -5.55
CA ARG A 257 16.14 16.64 -6.89
C ARG A 257 15.13 16.19 -7.94
N LYS A 258 15.37 16.53 -9.18
CA LYS A 258 14.78 15.82 -10.32
C LYS A 258 15.59 14.55 -10.59
N ALA A 259 14.92 13.48 -10.98
CA ALA A 259 15.49 12.17 -11.28
C ALA A 259 15.35 11.86 -12.78
N PRO A 260 16.29 12.30 -13.63
CA PRO A 260 16.23 12.05 -15.09
C PRO A 260 16.17 10.55 -15.41
N GLU A 261 16.86 9.74 -14.61
CA GLU A 261 16.88 8.28 -14.70
C GLU A 261 15.51 7.62 -14.45
N LEU A 262 14.59 8.35 -13.83
CA LEU A 262 13.23 7.90 -13.52
C LEU A 262 12.15 8.70 -14.30
N GLY A 263 12.50 9.22 -15.49
CA GLY A 263 11.55 10.02 -16.27
C GLY A 263 11.39 11.44 -15.76
N ASN A 264 12.39 11.97 -15.08
CA ASN A 264 12.45 13.34 -14.57
C ASN A 264 11.41 13.66 -13.47
N ILE A 265 10.96 12.66 -12.72
CA ILE A 265 10.12 12.89 -11.52
C ILE A 265 10.91 13.63 -10.45
N GLY A 266 10.21 14.36 -9.58
CA GLY A 266 10.79 14.92 -8.36
C GLY A 266 10.94 13.83 -7.31
N VAL A 267 12.06 13.81 -6.57
CA VAL A 267 12.33 12.88 -5.48
C VAL A 267 13.00 13.59 -4.30
N ALA A 268 12.68 13.17 -3.08
CA ALA A 268 13.37 13.52 -1.84
C ALA A 268 13.16 12.38 -0.84
N VAL A 269 13.99 12.28 0.19
CA VAL A 269 13.84 11.23 1.21
C VAL A 269 13.88 11.84 2.61
N ILE A 270 13.01 11.36 3.48
CA ILE A 270 13.04 11.57 4.92
C ILE A 270 13.06 10.22 5.64
N THR A 271 13.46 10.22 6.90
CA THR A 271 13.34 9.05 7.76
C THR A 271 12.61 9.47 9.02
N ASP A 272 11.58 8.73 9.41
CA ASP A 272 10.87 9.01 10.64
C ASP A 272 11.72 8.65 11.88
N PRO A 273 11.35 9.11 13.09
CA PRO A 273 12.12 8.81 14.31
C PRO A 273 12.23 7.32 14.65
N TRP A 274 11.41 6.47 14.08
CA TRP A 274 11.38 5.01 14.30
C TRP A 274 12.06 4.22 13.20
N GLY A 275 12.72 4.92 12.26
CA GLY A 275 13.53 4.32 11.20
C GLY A 275 12.76 3.91 9.96
N THR A 276 11.51 4.35 9.79
CA THR A 276 10.80 4.18 8.51
C THR A 276 11.37 5.13 7.47
N VAL A 277 11.92 4.58 6.40
CA VAL A 277 12.36 5.37 5.25
C VAL A 277 11.13 5.77 4.44
N ILE A 278 11.04 7.05 4.10
CA ILE A 278 9.92 7.63 3.37
C ILE A 278 10.48 8.37 2.15
N GLU A 279 10.17 7.85 0.98
CA GLU A 279 10.44 8.55 -0.28
C GLU A 279 9.28 9.50 -0.60
N LEU A 280 9.62 10.72 -0.98
CA LEU A 280 8.66 11.72 -1.43
C LEU A 280 8.84 11.86 -2.94
N THR A 281 7.76 11.71 -3.70
CA THR A 281 7.80 11.79 -5.17
C THR A 281 6.82 12.82 -5.71
N GLU A 282 7.10 13.34 -6.90
CA GLU A 282 6.19 14.15 -7.70
C GLU A 282 6.32 13.75 -9.17
N GLY A 283 5.23 13.24 -9.75
CA GLY A 283 5.16 12.82 -11.14
C GLY A 283 4.66 11.39 -11.36
N LEU A 284 4.52 10.57 -10.30
CA LEU A 284 3.97 9.22 -10.42
C LEU A 284 2.47 9.21 -10.73
N ARG A 285 1.73 10.30 -10.41
CA ARG A 285 0.29 10.42 -10.72
C ARG A 285 -0.01 10.40 -12.21
N ASP A 286 0.96 10.76 -13.03
CA ASP A 286 0.83 10.88 -14.49
C ASP A 286 1.21 9.58 -15.22
N LEU A 287 1.67 8.56 -14.50
CA LEU A 287 1.96 7.24 -15.05
C LEU A 287 0.66 6.57 -15.53
N ARG A 288 0.72 6.05 -16.77
CA ARG A 288 -0.40 5.40 -17.47
C ARG A 288 -0.19 3.90 -17.65
#